data_8e91dbc31a66c73e8a156831b8ff7a80
#
_entry.id   8e91dbc31a66c73e8a156831b8ff7a80
#
_cell.length_a   1.000
_cell.length_b   1.000
_cell.length_c   1.000
_cell.angle_alpha   90.00
_cell.angle_beta   90.00
_cell.angle_gamma   90.00
#
_symmetry.space_group_name_H-M   'P 1'
#
loop_
_entity.id
_entity.type
_entity.pdbx_description
1 polymer ?
#
loop_
_entity_poly.entity_id
_entity_poly.type
_entity_poly.pdbx_seq_one_letter_code
_entity_poly.pdbx_strand_id
1 'polypeptide(L)'
;ALQIGGSHPNQLAQATRLGCEAGYDEININIGCPSDRVQSGRFGACLMKEPELVSECVTAMKEASTGAEITVKCRIGVDDQEPKRILPDFIDKVSQNGVSSFTIHARKAWLSGLSPKQNRDVPPLDYELVHEIKKERPELEIILNGGLQTFDQAVHEINKGLDGAMIGRTAYHNPMEILANADSLFETNTNKKSVNKIIDEMLPYIQNHLDTGGRLNQITRHMLGLFSGQSGAKIWKRTLSDEAHKKDAGVEVVQNALRNVLEKQNNLE
;
A
#
# COMPACT_ATOMS: atom_id res chain seq x y z
N ALA A 1 5.28 7.20 5.26
CA ALA A 1 6.19 6.04 5.24
C ALA A 1 6.97 5.97 3.93
N LEU A 2 8.25 5.58 3.99
CA LEU A 2 9.10 5.24 2.86
C LEU A 2 9.37 3.73 2.88
N GLN A 3 9.01 2.99 1.82
CA GLN A 3 9.39 1.58 1.73
C GLN A 3 10.68 1.41 0.92
N ILE A 4 11.64 0.70 1.51
CA ILE A 4 12.90 0.35 0.86
C ILE A 4 13.06 -1.17 0.73
N GLY A 5 13.94 -1.61 -0.16
CA GLY A 5 14.27 -3.02 -0.39
C GLY A 5 15.77 -3.20 -0.53
N GLY A 6 16.29 -4.22 0.11
CA GLY A 6 17.71 -4.56 0.10
C GLY A 6 17.99 -5.73 1.04
N SER A 7 19.23 -6.20 1.00
CA SER A 7 19.76 -7.28 1.86
C SER A 7 21.15 -6.96 2.41
N HIS A 8 21.63 -5.72 2.24
CA HIS A 8 22.92 -5.30 2.74
C HIS A 8 22.75 -4.29 3.87
N PRO A 9 23.08 -4.61 5.14
CA PRO A 9 22.87 -3.77 6.30
C PRO A 9 23.39 -2.33 6.11
N ASN A 10 24.62 -2.15 5.62
CA ASN A 10 25.23 -0.83 5.42
C ASN A 10 24.48 0.03 4.38
N GLN A 11 23.98 -0.59 3.29
CA GLN A 11 23.22 0.14 2.26
C GLN A 11 21.84 0.53 2.77
N LEU A 12 21.19 -0.35 3.53
CA LEU A 12 19.90 -0.05 4.16
C LEU A 12 20.05 1.04 5.23
N ALA A 13 21.12 1.04 6.01
CA ALA A 13 21.45 2.12 6.95
C ALA A 13 21.62 3.47 6.24
N GLN A 14 22.31 3.51 5.10
CA GLN A 14 22.45 4.71 4.29
C GLN A 14 21.10 5.18 3.72
N ALA A 15 20.29 4.26 3.16
CA ALA A 15 18.95 4.58 2.65
C ALA A 15 18.03 5.09 3.76
N THR A 16 18.13 4.53 4.96
CA THR A 16 17.38 5.00 6.14
C THR A 16 17.74 6.44 6.50
N ARG A 17 19.04 6.79 6.55
CA ARG A 17 19.46 8.18 6.80
C ARG A 17 18.86 9.15 5.78
N LEU A 18 18.95 8.82 4.49
CA LEU A 18 18.36 9.64 3.42
C LEU A 18 16.83 9.77 3.58
N GLY A 19 16.15 8.71 3.99
CA GLY A 19 14.72 8.73 4.28
C GLY A 19 14.39 9.67 5.47
N CYS A 20 15.17 9.61 6.55
CA CYS A 20 15.00 10.51 7.68
C CYS A 20 15.28 11.98 7.30
N GLU A 21 16.35 12.24 6.54
CA GLU A 21 16.69 13.59 6.04
C GLU A 21 15.58 14.15 5.12
N ALA A 22 14.89 13.27 4.38
CA ALA A 22 13.75 13.64 3.56
C ALA A 22 12.45 13.86 4.37
N GLY A 23 12.47 13.66 5.70
CA GLY A 23 11.33 13.93 6.59
C GLY A 23 10.30 12.81 6.65
N TYR A 24 10.66 11.57 6.38
CA TYR A 24 9.77 10.42 6.58
C TYR A 24 9.74 10.00 8.05
N ASP A 25 8.53 9.81 8.60
CA ASP A 25 8.31 9.37 9.99
C ASP A 25 8.44 7.84 10.14
N GLU A 26 8.33 7.11 9.04
CA GLU A 26 8.43 5.66 8.99
C GLU A 26 9.30 5.20 7.81
N ILE A 27 10.21 4.27 8.07
CA ILE A 27 11.00 3.58 7.04
C ILE A 27 10.67 2.08 7.10
N ASN A 28 9.99 1.58 6.08
CA ASN A 28 9.54 0.20 6.00
C ASN A 28 10.50 -0.65 5.15
N ILE A 29 10.91 -1.82 5.64
CA ILE A 29 11.64 -2.79 4.83
C ILE A 29 10.72 -3.80 4.15
N ASN A 30 10.92 -4.03 2.86
CA ASN A 30 10.14 -4.98 2.07
C ASN A 30 10.70 -6.40 2.17
N ILE A 31 9.99 -7.27 2.89
CA ILE A 31 10.27 -8.71 3.03
C ILE A 31 9.14 -9.56 2.40
N GLY A 32 8.35 -8.97 1.49
CA GLY A 32 7.14 -9.63 0.99
C GLY A 32 6.99 -9.72 -0.53
N CYS A 33 7.81 -9.02 -1.33
CA CYS A 33 7.68 -9.01 -2.78
C CYS A 33 8.32 -10.27 -3.41
N PRO A 34 7.57 -11.08 -4.20
CA PRO A 34 8.08 -12.30 -4.81
C PRO A 34 8.51 -12.13 -6.27
N SER A 35 8.68 -10.89 -6.79
CA SER A 35 9.00 -10.69 -8.20
C SER A 35 10.44 -11.13 -8.54
N ASP A 36 10.66 -11.64 -9.77
CA ASP A 36 11.97 -12.09 -10.24
C ASP A 36 13.06 -11.00 -10.13
N ARG A 37 12.69 -9.75 -10.42
CA ARG A 37 13.60 -8.60 -10.27
C ARG A 37 14.07 -8.43 -8.82
N VAL A 38 13.16 -8.65 -7.87
CA VAL A 38 13.42 -8.53 -6.44
C VAL A 38 14.27 -9.72 -5.97
N GLN A 39 13.95 -10.91 -6.44
CA GLN A 39 14.72 -12.13 -6.13
C GLN A 39 16.16 -12.06 -6.68
N SER A 40 16.34 -11.58 -7.91
CA SER A 40 17.69 -11.39 -8.49
C SER A 40 18.54 -10.38 -7.71
N GLY A 41 17.88 -9.40 -7.08
CA GLY A 41 18.50 -8.44 -6.15
C GLY A 41 18.66 -8.99 -4.72
N ARG A 42 18.30 -10.25 -4.44
CA ARG A 42 18.33 -10.90 -3.13
C ARG A 42 17.62 -10.12 -2.02
N PHE A 43 16.41 -9.58 -2.30
CA PHE A 43 15.59 -8.91 -1.31
C PHE A 43 14.10 -9.27 -1.48
N GLY A 44 13.21 -8.75 -0.64
CA GLY A 44 11.79 -9.07 -0.65
C GLY A 44 11.48 -10.43 -0.03
N ALA A 45 10.54 -11.20 -0.61
CA ALA A 45 10.00 -12.41 0.01
C ALA A 45 11.05 -13.52 0.25
N CYS A 46 12.12 -13.61 -0.57
CA CYS A 46 13.18 -14.59 -0.36
C CYS A 46 13.87 -14.42 1.00
N LEU A 47 13.91 -13.22 1.56
CA LEU A 47 14.51 -12.96 2.87
C LEU A 47 13.73 -13.58 4.04
N MET A 48 12.50 -14.03 3.85
CA MET A 48 11.82 -14.83 4.88
C MET A 48 12.52 -16.17 5.17
N LYS A 49 13.47 -16.58 4.32
CA LYS A 49 14.33 -17.76 4.54
C LYS A 49 15.62 -17.43 5.31
N GLU A 50 15.90 -16.14 5.50
CA GLU A 50 17.13 -15.62 6.12
C GLU A 50 16.81 -14.63 7.27
N PRO A 51 16.08 -15.06 8.33
CA PRO A 51 15.64 -14.15 9.39
C PRO A 51 16.79 -13.49 10.16
N GLU A 52 17.95 -14.16 10.26
CA GLU A 52 19.18 -13.59 10.84
C GLU A 52 19.66 -12.38 10.05
N LEU A 53 19.71 -12.51 8.71
CA LEU A 53 20.11 -11.39 7.85
C LEU A 53 19.10 -10.23 7.92
N VAL A 54 17.80 -10.51 8.00
CA VAL A 54 16.78 -9.46 8.21
C VAL A 54 17.00 -8.77 9.54
N SER A 55 17.31 -9.52 10.59
CA SER A 55 17.64 -9.01 11.93
C SER A 55 18.85 -8.06 11.89
N GLU A 56 19.94 -8.43 11.20
CA GLU A 56 21.10 -7.55 10.99
C GLU A 56 20.74 -6.28 10.21
N CYS A 57 19.92 -6.42 9.17
CA CYS A 57 19.44 -5.30 8.36
C CYS A 57 18.63 -4.29 9.19
N VAL A 58 17.64 -4.76 9.98
CA VAL A 58 16.81 -3.86 10.79
C VAL A 58 17.61 -3.23 11.93
N THR A 59 18.59 -3.93 12.52
CA THR A 59 19.52 -3.35 13.49
C THR A 59 20.25 -2.16 12.89
N ALA A 60 20.86 -2.36 11.71
CA ALA A 60 21.61 -1.28 11.04
C ALA A 60 20.71 -0.10 10.63
N MET A 61 19.44 -0.39 10.24
CA MET A 61 18.45 0.64 9.94
C MET A 61 18.08 1.44 11.21
N LYS A 62 17.85 0.76 12.33
CA LYS A 62 17.52 1.40 13.60
C LYS A 62 18.64 2.29 14.12
N GLU A 63 19.87 1.80 14.08
CA GLU A 63 21.06 2.59 14.47
C GLU A 63 21.26 3.83 13.58
N ALA A 64 20.83 3.74 12.32
CA ALA A 64 20.93 4.84 11.35
C ALA A 64 19.76 5.83 11.40
N SER A 65 18.63 5.44 12.01
CA SER A 65 17.43 6.27 12.10
C SER A 65 17.62 7.42 13.09
N THR A 66 17.21 8.62 12.69
CA THR A 66 17.23 9.83 13.52
C THR A 66 15.82 10.23 14.00
N GLY A 67 14.91 9.28 14.12
CA GLY A 67 13.54 9.50 14.60
C GLY A 67 12.44 8.79 13.82
N ALA A 68 12.73 8.29 12.62
CA ALA A 68 11.77 7.49 11.88
C ALA A 68 11.62 6.09 12.51
N GLU A 69 10.39 5.59 12.57
CA GLU A 69 10.12 4.22 12.99
C GLU A 69 10.58 3.23 11.91
N ILE A 70 11.21 2.11 12.33
CA ILE A 70 11.58 1.03 11.41
C ILE A 70 10.52 -0.06 11.51
N THR A 71 9.84 -0.32 10.39
CA THR A 71 8.77 -1.30 10.29
C THR A 71 9.07 -2.38 9.25
N VAL A 72 8.39 -3.51 9.32
CA VAL A 72 8.61 -4.65 8.41
C VAL A 72 7.31 -5.01 7.69
N LYS A 73 7.38 -5.17 6.37
CA LYS A 73 6.27 -5.73 5.60
C LYS A 73 6.64 -7.10 5.03
N CYS A 74 5.99 -8.16 5.52
CA CYS A 74 6.31 -9.54 5.17
C CYS A 74 5.12 -10.33 4.62
N ARG A 75 5.34 -11.63 4.38
CA ARG A 75 4.34 -12.66 4.08
C ARG A 75 4.22 -13.62 5.26
N ILE A 76 3.30 -14.60 5.17
CA ILE A 76 3.20 -15.67 6.18
C ILE A 76 4.19 -16.82 5.94
N GLY A 77 5.00 -16.75 4.90
CA GLY A 77 6.00 -17.74 4.51
C GLY A 77 6.22 -17.74 3.00
N VAL A 78 7.21 -18.51 2.54
CA VAL A 78 7.55 -18.67 1.12
C VAL A 78 7.71 -20.15 0.75
N ASP A 79 7.33 -20.47 -0.48
CA ASP A 79 7.43 -21.82 -1.07
C ASP A 79 6.88 -22.92 -0.13
N ASP A 80 7.68 -23.93 0.22
CA ASP A 80 7.25 -25.08 1.06
C ASP A 80 7.34 -24.81 2.57
N GLN A 81 7.70 -23.59 3.00
CA GLN A 81 7.71 -23.24 4.41
C GLN A 81 6.31 -23.44 5.05
N GLU A 82 6.29 -23.96 6.28
CA GLU A 82 5.07 -24.10 7.09
C GLU A 82 4.77 -22.77 7.82
N PRO A 83 3.69 -22.05 7.44
CA PRO A 83 3.43 -20.71 7.96
C PRO A 83 3.30 -20.63 9.47
N LYS A 84 2.62 -21.61 10.11
CA LYS A 84 2.38 -21.62 11.57
C LYS A 84 3.65 -21.73 12.40
N ARG A 85 4.75 -22.23 11.80
CA ARG A 85 6.06 -22.30 12.45
C ARG A 85 6.93 -21.11 12.06
N ILE A 86 7.00 -20.81 10.77
CA ILE A 86 7.98 -19.86 10.24
C ILE A 86 7.62 -18.41 10.58
N LEU A 87 6.33 -18.04 10.54
CA LEU A 87 5.94 -16.66 10.80
C LEU A 87 6.21 -16.23 12.25
N PRO A 88 5.82 -17.02 13.29
CA PRO A 88 6.18 -16.70 14.66
C PRO A 88 7.70 -16.58 14.87
N ASP A 89 8.48 -17.58 14.41
CA ASP A 89 9.94 -17.59 14.54
C ASP A 89 10.58 -16.35 13.85
N PHE A 90 10.09 -15.96 12.67
CA PHE A 90 10.55 -14.78 11.95
C PHE A 90 10.26 -13.48 12.71
N ILE A 91 9.02 -13.33 13.21
CA ILE A 91 8.62 -12.13 13.96
C ILE A 91 9.42 -12.01 15.25
N ASP A 92 9.55 -13.10 16.02
CA ASP A 92 10.32 -13.12 17.27
C ASP A 92 11.79 -12.75 17.04
N LYS A 93 12.39 -13.29 15.98
CA LYS A 93 13.77 -13.00 15.64
C LYS A 93 13.98 -11.51 15.26
N VAL A 94 13.09 -10.94 14.49
CA VAL A 94 13.21 -9.56 14.00
C VAL A 94 12.83 -8.54 15.08
N SER A 95 11.80 -8.82 15.90
CA SER A 95 11.35 -7.92 16.96
C SER A 95 12.37 -7.74 18.07
N GLN A 96 13.21 -8.77 18.35
CA GLN A 96 14.31 -8.68 19.33
C GLN A 96 15.28 -7.53 19.06
N ASN A 97 15.33 -7.03 17.81
CA ASN A 97 16.15 -5.88 17.41
C ASN A 97 15.35 -4.56 17.38
N GLY A 98 14.24 -4.53 18.10
CA GLY A 98 13.46 -3.32 18.36
C GLY A 98 12.50 -2.92 17.25
N VAL A 99 12.13 -3.83 16.34
CA VAL A 99 10.99 -3.64 15.43
C VAL A 99 9.73 -3.98 16.21
N SER A 100 8.79 -3.03 16.26
CA SER A 100 7.51 -3.16 16.98
C SER A 100 6.31 -3.29 16.04
N SER A 101 6.45 -2.95 14.76
CA SER A 101 5.35 -2.92 13.79
C SER A 101 5.58 -3.82 12.59
N PHE A 102 4.63 -4.72 12.33
CA PHE A 102 4.65 -5.69 11.24
C PHE A 102 3.38 -5.62 10.40
N THR A 103 3.53 -5.32 9.12
CA THR A 103 2.45 -5.49 8.13
C THR A 103 2.54 -6.88 7.50
N ILE A 104 1.57 -7.75 7.78
CA ILE A 104 1.59 -9.15 7.34
C ILE A 104 0.63 -9.35 6.18
N HIS A 105 1.16 -9.66 4.97
CA HIS A 105 0.32 -10.13 3.89
C HIS A 105 -0.07 -11.59 4.16
N ALA A 106 -1.33 -11.83 4.46
CA ALA A 106 -1.88 -13.11 4.91
C ALA A 106 -1.92 -14.20 3.82
N ARG A 107 -0.89 -14.26 2.97
CA ARG A 107 -0.67 -15.30 1.95
C ARG A 107 0.79 -15.70 1.91
N LYS A 108 1.06 -16.97 1.66
CA LYS A 108 2.40 -17.41 1.25
C LYS A 108 2.81 -16.72 -0.06
N ALA A 109 4.12 -16.64 -0.29
CA ALA A 109 4.66 -16.31 -1.60
C ALA A 109 5.29 -17.54 -2.24
N TRP A 110 5.03 -17.75 -3.53
CA TRP A 110 5.77 -18.69 -4.35
C TRP A 110 6.82 -17.92 -5.13
N LEU A 111 8.09 -18.25 -4.91
CA LEU A 111 9.23 -17.58 -5.55
C LEU A 111 9.38 -18.01 -7.00
N SER A 112 8.86 -19.18 -7.37
CA SER A 112 8.82 -19.68 -8.74
C SER A 112 7.41 -20.14 -9.12
N GLY A 113 7.10 -20.18 -10.42
CA GLY A 113 5.84 -20.71 -10.95
C GLY A 113 4.65 -19.77 -10.90
N LEU A 114 4.69 -18.68 -10.13
CA LEU A 114 3.62 -17.68 -10.06
C LEU A 114 4.15 -16.27 -10.32
N SER A 115 3.48 -15.53 -11.20
CA SER A 115 3.73 -14.10 -11.38
C SER A 115 3.42 -13.32 -10.09
N PRO A 116 3.94 -12.10 -9.91
CA PRO A 116 3.60 -11.26 -8.77
C PRO A 116 2.09 -10.97 -8.62
N LYS A 117 1.34 -10.96 -9.74
CA LYS A 117 -0.11 -10.83 -9.71
C LYS A 117 -0.76 -12.11 -9.16
N GLN A 118 -0.39 -13.28 -9.66
CA GLN A 118 -0.90 -14.56 -9.18
C GLN A 118 -0.56 -14.81 -7.71
N ASN A 119 0.63 -14.41 -7.25
CA ASN A 119 1.02 -14.44 -5.84
C ASN A 119 0.14 -13.60 -4.89
N ARG A 120 -0.70 -12.70 -5.43
CA ARG A 120 -1.68 -11.93 -4.66
C ARG A 120 -3.08 -12.52 -4.70
N ASP A 121 -3.32 -13.48 -5.59
CA ASP A 121 -4.68 -14.00 -5.85
C ASP A 121 -4.78 -15.51 -5.60
N VAL A 122 -3.78 -16.31 -6.00
CA VAL A 122 -3.82 -17.77 -5.99
C VAL A 122 -3.56 -18.40 -4.62
N PRO A 123 -2.49 -18.07 -3.87
CA PRO A 123 -2.29 -18.68 -2.56
C PRO A 123 -3.44 -18.32 -1.62
N PRO A 124 -3.94 -19.24 -0.78
CA PRO A 124 -5.05 -18.96 0.13
C PRO A 124 -4.67 -17.87 1.14
N LEU A 125 -5.70 -17.11 1.58
CA LEU A 125 -5.59 -16.20 2.71
C LEU A 125 -5.65 -16.99 4.02
N ASP A 126 -4.83 -16.61 4.99
CA ASP A 126 -4.85 -17.12 6.35
C ASP A 126 -4.88 -15.95 7.34
N TYR A 127 -6.07 -15.39 7.56
CA TYR A 127 -6.27 -14.31 8.53
C TYR A 127 -6.17 -14.82 9.96
N GLU A 128 -6.59 -16.07 10.20
CA GLU A 128 -6.55 -16.66 11.54
C GLU A 128 -5.12 -16.69 12.09
N LEU A 129 -4.14 -17.07 11.26
CA LEU A 129 -2.74 -17.03 11.66
C LEU A 129 -2.27 -15.62 12.03
N VAL A 130 -2.72 -14.57 11.32
CA VAL A 130 -2.36 -13.18 11.67
C VAL A 130 -2.98 -12.76 13.00
N HIS A 131 -4.21 -13.18 13.28
CA HIS A 131 -4.85 -12.99 14.60
C HIS A 131 -4.15 -13.77 15.71
N GLU A 132 -3.73 -15.02 15.46
CA GLU A 132 -2.93 -15.82 16.40
C GLU A 132 -1.63 -15.08 16.76
N ILE A 133 -0.92 -14.53 15.77
CA ILE A 133 0.30 -13.71 16.00
C ILE A 133 0.01 -12.54 16.94
N LYS A 134 -1.04 -11.76 16.67
CA LYS A 134 -1.39 -10.61 17.52
C LYS A 134 -1.74 -11.04 18.95
N LYS A 135 -2.50 -12.11 19.08
CA LYS A 135 -2.90 -12.64 20.40
C LYS A 135 -1.70 -13.09 21.24
N GLU A 136 -0.71 -13.73 20.60
CA GLU A 136 0.49 -14.23 21.28
C GLU A 136 1.52 -13.14 21.57
N ARG A 137 1.47 -12.02 20.81
CA ARG A 137 2.41 -10.88 20.87
C ARG A 137 1.62 -9.57 20.96
N PRO A 138 0.88 -9.35 22.05
CA PRO A 138 0.01 -8.20 22.20
C PRO A 138 0.76 -6.84 22.22
N GLU A 139 2.06 -6.86 22.53
CA GLU A 139 2.94 -5.69 22.55
C GLU A 139 3.36 -5.23 21.15
N LEU A 140 3.26 -6.10 20.14
CA LEU A 140 3.59 -5.75 18.76
C LEU A 140 2.39 -5.16 18.04
N GLU A 141 2.64 -4.18 17.18
CA GLU A 141 1.67 -3.67 16.24
C GLU A 141 1.58 -4.60 15.02
N ILE A 142 0.42 -5.25 14.86
CA ILE A 142 0.18 -6.21 13.78
C ILE A 142 -0.89 -5.68 12.84
N ILE A 143 -0.47 -5.38 11.61
CA ILE A 143 -1.30 -4.81 10.54
C ILE A 143 -1.59 -5.89 9.50
N LEU A 144 -2.87 -6.17 9.29
CA LEU A 144 -3.32 -7.13 8.28
C LEU A 144 -3.23 -6.54 6.87
N ASN A 145 -2.68 -7.32 5.94
CA ASN A 145 -2.73 -7.01 4.51
C ASN A 145 -3.15 -8.23 3.69
N GLY A 146 -3.78 -7.99 2.56
CA GLY A 146 -4.15 -9.01 1.57
C GLY A 146 -5.66 -9.29 1.53
N GLY A 147 -6.22 -9.29 0.31
CA GLY A 147 -7.61 -9.69 0.05
C GLY A 147 -8.70 -8.70 0.46
N LEU A 148 -8.41 -7.69 1.27
CA LEU A 148 -9.39 -6.69 1.72
C LEU A 148 -9.91 -5.87 0.53
N GLN A 149 -11.23 -5.87 0.34
CA GLN A 149 -11.89 -5.24 -0.79
C GLN A 149 -12.82 -4.08 -0.39
N THR A 150 -13.25 -4.03 0.87
CA THR A 150 -14.12 -2.98 1.39
C THR A 150 -13.55 -2.38 2.67
N PHE A 151 -14.01 -1.18 2.98
CA PHE A 151 -13.69 -0.52 4.26
C PHE A 151 -14.24 -1.33 5.44
N ASP A 152 -15.47 -1.86 5.33
CA ASP A 152 -16.09 -2.65 6.40
C ASP A 152 -15.32 -3.94 6.70
N GLN A 153 -14.72 -4.59 5.69
CA GLN A 153 -13.83 -5.73 5.92
C GLN A 153 -12.62 -5.35 6.76
N ALA A 154 -12.02 -4.20 6.50
CA ALA A 154 -10.88 -3.72 7.29
C ALA A 154 -11.29 -3.42 8.74
N VAL A 155 -12.40 -2.70 8.94
CA VAL A 155 -12.96 -2.40 10.28
C VAL A 155 -13.28 -3.68 11.03
N HIS A 156 -13.85 -4.69 10.36
CA HIS A 156 -14.16 -5.98 10.96
C HIS A 156 -12.89 -6.65 11.53
N GLU A 157 -11.79 -6.68 10.79
CA GLU A 157 -10.56 -7.32 11.25
C GLU A 157 -9.87 -6.50 12.37
N ILE A 158 -9.94 -5.16 12.31
CA ILE A 158 -9.46 -4.30 13.39
C ILE A 158 -10.28 -4.55 14.68
N ASN A 159 -11.60 -4.62 14.59
CA ASN A 159 -12.47 -4.89 15.73
C ASN A 159 -12.28 -6.28 16.36
N LYS A 160 -11.66 -7.21 15.65
CA LYS A 160 -11.23 -8.52 16.20
C LYS A 160 -9.92 -8.44 16.97
N GLY A 161 -9.28 -7.27 17.05
CA GLY A 161 -8.10 -7.03 17.89
C GLY A 161 -6.80 -6.80 17.12
N LEU A 162 -6.82 -6.66 15.80
CA LEU A 162 -5.66 -6.19 15.05
C LEU A 162 -5.47 -4.68 15.19
N ASP A 163 -4.24 -4.20 15.10
CA ASP A 163 -3.93 -2.78 15.27
C ASP A 163 -4.22 -1.97 14.00
N GLY A 164 -4.30 -2.63 12.83
CA GLY A 164 -4.59 -1.95 11.60
C GLY A 164 -4.83 -2.88 10.41
N ALA A 165 -5.20 -2.27 9.28
CA ALA A 165 -5.40 -2.95 8.01
C ALA A 165 -4.79 -2.15 6.87
N MET A 166 -3.93 -2.79 6.06
CA MET A 166 -3.33 -2.19 4.87
C MET A 166 -4.09 -2.62 3.62
N ILE A 167 -4.73 -1.68 2.94
CA ILE A 167 -5.47 -1.91 1.71
C ILE A 167 -4.70 -1.30 0.54
N GLY A 168 -4.38 -2.10 -0.46
CA GLY A 168 -3.63 -1.63 -1.64
C GLY A 168 -4.51 -1.44 -2.87
N ARG A 169 -4.82 -2.55 -3.55
CA ARG A 169 -5.46 -2.53 -4.87
C ARG A 169 -6.82 -1.84 -4.88
N THR A 170 -7.65 -2.09 -3.88
CA THR A 170 -8.97 -1.47 -3.81
C THR A 170 -8.87 0.01 -3.57
N ALA A 171 -8.01 0.47 -2.65
CA ALA A 171 -7.78 1.89 -2.43
C ALA A 171 -7.31 2.62 -3.70
N TYR A 172 -6.55 1.94 -4.58
CA TYR A 172 -6.10 2.52 -5.84
C TYR A 172 -7.17 2.48 -6.95
N HIS A 173 -7.93 1.37 -7.07
CA HIS A 173 -8.90 1.18 -8.15
C HIS A 173 -10.31 1.68 -7.83
N ASN A 174 -10.63 1.80 -6.55
CA ASN A 174 -11.90 2.32 -6.02
C ASN A 174 -11.63 3.14 -4.75
N PRO A 175 -10.95 4.30 -4.87
CA PRO A 175 -10.52 5.08 -3.71
C PRO A 175 -11.69 5.55 -2.84
N MET A 176 -12.86 5.81 -3.43
CA MET A 176 -14.02 6.28 -2.67
C MET A 176 -14.57 5.23 -1.72
N GLU A 177 -14.45 3.94 -2.04
CA GLU A 177 -14.84 2.83 -1.14
C GLU A 177 -14.02 2.83 0.15
N ILE A 178 -12.73 3.14 0.06
CA ILE A 178 -11.80 3.03 1.18
C ILE A 178 -11.53 4.41 1.81
N LEU A 179 -10.99 5.35 1.03
CA LEU A 179 -10.45 6.59 1.57
C LEU A 179 -11.53 7.56 2.04
N ALA A 180 -12.70 7.57 1.39
CA ALA A 180 -13.80 8.45 1.81
C ALA A 180 -14.41 8.06 3.17
N ASN A 181 -14.11 6.84 3.66
CA ASN A 181 -14.61 6.34 4.95
C ASN A 181 -13.50 6.27 6.01
N ALA A 182 -12.21 6.40 5.64
CA ALA A 182 -11.08 6.17 6.53
C ALA A 182 -11.08 7.09 7.76
N ASP A 183 -11.43 8.37 7.59
CA ASP A 183 -11.45 9.35 8.67
C ASP A 183 -12.42 8.99 9.81
N SER A 184 -13.45 8.18 9.52
CA SER A 184 -14.39 7.74 10.54
C SER A 184 -13.78 6.84 11.63
N LEU A 185 -12.63 6.21 11.35
CA LEU A 185 -11.88 5.43 12.34
C LEU A 185 -11.15 6.30 13.37
N PHE A 186 -10.91 7.57 13.05
CA PHE A 186 -10.14 8.50 13.88
C PHE A 186 -11.02 9.53 14.58
N GLU A 187 -12.34 9.30 14.66
CA GLU A 187 -13.33 10.19 15.29
C GLU A 187 -13.27 11.65 14.79
N THR A 188 -12.69 11.86 13.60
CA THR A 188 -12.62 13.18 13.00
C THR A 188 -14.00 13.55 12.44
N ASN A 189 -14.55 14.69 12.86
CA ASN A 189 -15.80 15.26 12.33
C ASN A 189 -15.63 15.79 10.90
N THR A 190 -14.98 15.02 10.03
CA THR A 190 -14.79 15.40 8.64
C THR A 190 -16.00 14.97 7.81
N ASN A 191 -16.69 15.95 7.23
CA ASN A 191 -17.73 15.66 6.25
C ASN A 191 -17.09 14.93 5.05
N LYS A 192 -17.64 13.77 4.74
CA LYS A 192 -17.23 12.96 3.56
C LYS A 192 -17.25 13.84 2.31
N LYS A 193 -16.07 14.03 1.70
CA LYS A 193 -15.96 14.84 0.48
C LYS A 193 -16.61 14.13 -0.70
N SER A 194 -17.39 14.87 -1.50
CA SER A 194 -17.86 14.36 -2.78
C SER A 194 -16.72 14.24 -3.79
N VAL A 195 -16.86 13.36 -4.78
CA VAL A 195 -15.88 13.22 -5.87
C VAL A 195 -15.65 14.54 -6.59
N ASN A 196 -16.70 15.33 -6.80
CA ASN A 196 -16.60 16.64 -7.46
C ASN A 196 -15.67 17.57 -6.68
N LYS A 197 -15.87 17.67 -5.36
CA LYS A 197 -15.01 18.50 -4.50
C LYS A 197 -13.55 18.03 -4.51
N ILE A 198 -13.31 16.72 -4.51
CA ILE A 198 -11.96 16.17 -4.60
C ILE A 198 -11.31 16.57 -5.92
N ILE A 199 -12.05 16.49 -7.04
CA ILE A 199 -11.54 16.90 -8.34
C ILE A 199 -11.22 18.39 -8.35
N ASP A 200 -12.14 19.24 -7.85
CA ASP A 200 -11.92 20.69 -7.80
C ASP A 200 -10.66 21.06 -6.98
N GLU A 201 -10.44 20.38 -5.85
CA GLU A 201 -9.23 20.56 -5.03
C GLU A 201 -7.96 20.06 -5.72
N MET A 202 -8.07 19.10 -6.65
CA MET A 202 -6.92 18.60 -7.44
C MET A 202 -6.55 19.51 -8.62
N LEU A 203 -7.46 20.33 -9.14
CA LEU A 203 -7.17 21.17 -10.32
C LEU A 203 -5.97 22.12 -10.12
N PRO A 204 -5.79 22.82 -9.00
CA PRO A 204 -4.61 23.66 -8.78
C PRO A 204 -3.30 22.85 -8.74
N TYR A 205 -3.33 21.67 -8.14
CA TYR A 205 -2.17 20.76 -8.13
C TYR A 205 -1.80 20.29 -9.54
N ILE A 206 -2.80 19.92 -10.35
CA ILE A 206 -2.62 19.54 -11.76
C ILE A 206 -2.03 20.71 -12.54
N GLN A 207 -2.58 21.92 -12.39
CA GLN A 207 -2.09 23.12 -13.09
C GLN A 207 -0.62 23.40 -12.75
N ASN A 208 -0.26 23.38 -11.47
CA ASN A 208 1.13 23.59 -11.05
C ASN A 208 2.08 22.53 -11.64
N HIS A 209 1.65 21.27 -11.73
CA HIS A 209 2.44 20.21 -12.36
C HIS A 209 2.66 20.48 -13.87
N LEU A 210 1.64 20.95 -14.57
CA LEU A 210 1.73 21.33 -15.98
C LEU A 210 2.66 22.54 -16.17
N ASP A 211 2.53 23.57 -15.35
CA ASP A 211 3.36 24.79 -15.39
C ASP A 211 4.85 24.50 -15.16
N THR A 212 5.15 23.43 -14.40
CA THR A 212 6.52 22.95 -14.18
C THR A 212 7.03 21.97 -15.26
N GLY A 213 6.28 21.82 -16.36
CA GLY A 213 6.67 20.99 -17.52
C GLY A 213 6.25 19.51 -17.43
N GLY A 214 5.43 19.16 -16.45
CA GLY A 214 4.82 17.83 -16.34
C GLY A 214 3.75 17.59 -17.41
N ARG A 215 3.26 16.35 -17.50
CA ARG A 215 2.18 15.95 -18.41
C ARG A 215 0.93 15.54 -17.63
N LEU A 216 -0.24 15.89 -18.16
CA LEU A 216 -1.52 15.62 -17.52
C LEU A 216 -1.72 14.13 -17.16
N ASN A 217 -1.36 13.21 -18.06
CA ASN A 217 -1.52 11.77 -17.84
C ASN A 217 -0.67 11.22 -16.68
N GLN A 218 0.37 11.91 -16.24
CA GLN A 218 1.17 11.50 -15.08
C GLN A 218 0.36 11.55 -13.78
N ILE A 219 -0.63 12.45 -13.71
CA ILE A 219 -1.55 12.57 -12.58
C ILE A 219 -2.84 11.79 -12.85
N THR A 220 -3.50 12.04 -14.00
CA THR A 220 -4.86 11.52 -14.24
C THR A 220 -4.93 10.00 -14.32
N ARG A 221 -3.84 9.30 -14.69
CA ARG A 221 -3.77 7.84 -14.64
C ARG A 221 -4.05 7.27 -13.23
N HIS A 222 -3.83 8.06 -12.18
CA HIS A 222 -4.11 7.68 -10.79
C HIS A 222 -5.51 8.08 -10.33
N MET A 223 -6.26 8.84 -11.14
CA MET A 223 -7.60 9.33 -10.85
C MET A 223 -8.71 8.48 -11.50
N LEU A 224 -8.35 7.48 -12.31
CA LEU A 224 -9.31 6.68 -13.09
C LEU A 224 -10.34 5.95 -12.22
N GLY A 225 -10.00 5.66 -10.96
CA GLY A 225 -10.85 4.95 -10.02
C GLY A 225 -11.94 5.79 -9.33
N LEU A 226 -11.92 7.12 -9.43
CA LEU A 226 -12.76 8.01 -8.62
C LEU A 226 -14.27 7.74 -8.76
N PHE A 227 -14.74 7.36 -9.94
CA PHE A 227 -16.16 7.04 -10.19
C PHE A 227 -16.43 5.52 -10.26
N SER A 228 -15.55 4.68 -9.70
CA SER A 228 -15.77 3.22 -9.71
C SER A 228 -17.11 2.87 -9.09
N GLY A 229 -17.89 2.00 -9.78
CA GLY A 229 -19.23 1.59 -9.34
C GLY A 229 -20.35 2.60 -9.60
N GLN A 230 -20.06 3.80 -10.11
CA GLN A 230 -21.04 4.87 -10.33
C GLN A 230 -21.42 5.01 -11.82
N SER A 231 -22.59 5.59 -12.08
CA SER A 231 -22.96 6.02 -13.43
C SER A 231 -21.95 7.04 -13.96
N GLY A 232 -21.58 6.92 -15.24
CA GLY A 232 -20.55 7.78 -15.83
C GLY A 232 -19.10 7.30 -15.67
N ALA A 233 -18.82 6.27 -14.88
CA ALA A 233 -17.45 5.75 -14.66
C ALA A 233 -16.70 5.39 -15.97
N LYS A 234 -17.41 4.84 -16.96
CA LYS A 234 -16.83 4.52 -18.28
C LYS A 234 -16.48 5.79 -19.07
N ILE A 235 -17.32 6.83 -18.97
CA ILE A 235 -17.09 8.12 -19.63
C ILE A 235 -15.85 8.78 -19.03
N TRP A 236 -15.76 8.85 -17.69
CA TRP A 236 -14.59 9.35 -16.98
C TRP A 236 -13.29 8.68 -17.43
N LYS A 237 -13.24 7.35 -17.33
CA LYS A 237 -12.06 6.57 -17.71
C LYS A 237 -11.67 6.79 -19.16
N ARG A 238 -12.64 6.75 -20.09
CA ARG A 238 -12.39 6.91 -21.52
C ARG A 238 -11.86 8.31 -21.83
N THR A 239 -12.52 9.37 -21.35
CA THR A 239 -12.08 10.75 -21.63
C THR A 239 -10.65 10.98 -21.15
N LEU A 240 -10.31 10.57 -19.92
CA LEU A 240 -8.95 10.74 -19.41
C LEU A 240 -7.93 9.88 -20.16
N SER A 241 -8.28 8.65 -20.55
CA SER A 241 -7.37 7.77 -21.30
C SER A 241 -7.10 8.28 -22.70
N ASP A 242 -8.12 8.81 -23.38
CA ASP A 242 -8.04 9.23 -24.79
C ASP A 242 -7.46 10.65 -24.95
N GLU A 243 -7.65 11.53 -23.97
CA GLU A 243 -7.31 12.94 -24.08
C GLU A 243 -6.06 13.35 -23.26
N ALA A 244 -5.87 12.80 -22.07
CA ALA A 244 -4.82 13.31 -21.17
C ALA A 244 -3.38 13.00 -21.60
N HIS A 245 -3.17 12.13 -22.58
CA HIS A 245 -1.83 11.83 -23.11
C HIS A 245 -1.41 12.78 -24.25
N LYS A 246 -2.32 13.58 -24.78
CA LYS A 246 -2.03 14.56 -25.86
C LYS A 246 -1.04 15.60 -25.35
N LYS A 247 -0.23 16.13 -26.27
CA LYS A 247 0.88 17.03 -25.91
C LYS A 247 0.42 18.30 -25.17
N ASP A 248 -0.72 18.85 -25.61
CA ASP A 248 -1.25 20.12 -25.11
C ASP A 248 -2.45 19.92 -24.18
N ALA A 249 -2.58 18.72 -23.57
CA ALA A 249 -3.67 18.41 -22.65
C ALA A 249 -3.50 19.17 -21.33
N GLY A 250 -4.47 20.01 -20.99
CA GLY A 250 -4.53 20.81 -19.78
C GLY A 250 -5.65 20.36 -18.81
N VAL A 251 -5.89 21.17 -17.80
CA VAL A 251 -6.92 20.89 -16.76
C VAL A 251 -8.33 20.79 -17.34
N GLU A 252 -8.60 21.42 -18.47
CA GLU A 252 -9.88 21.40 -19.18
C GLU A 252 -10.31 19.98 -19.57
N VAL A 253 -9.37 19.05 -19.80
CA VAL A 253 -9.66 17.65 -20.05
C VAL A 253 -10.33 17.00 -18.83
N VAL A 254 -9.83 17.29 -17.62
CA VAL A 254 -10.41 16.79 -16.37
C VAL A 254 -11.78 17.41 -16.12
N GLN A 255 -11.93 18.72 -16.34
CA GLN A 255 -13.20 19.44 -16.18
C GLN A 255 -14.26 18.93 -17.17
N ASN A 256 -13.88 18.69 -18.43
CA ASN A 256 -14.79 18.11 -19.43
C ASN A 256 -15.19 16.67 -19.08
N ALA A 257 -14.24 15.85 -18.61
CA ALA A 257 -14.54 14.50 -18.15
C ALA A 257 -15.56 14.51 -17.00
N LEU A 258 -15.39 15.42 -16.03
CA LEU A 258 -16.33 15.59 -14.91
C LEU A 258 -17.72 16.04 -15.41
N ARG A 259 -17.78 17.06 -16.27
CA ARG A 259 -19.05 17.55 -16.84
C ARG A 259 -19.83 16.44 -17.53
N ASN A 260 -19.18 15.65 -18.38
CA ASN A 260 -19.80 14.53 -19.08
C ASN A 260 -20.34 13.45 -18.13
N VAL A 261 -19.66 13.23 -16.99
CA VAL A 261 -20.17 12.31 -15.95
C VAL A 261 -21.43 12.86 -15.31
N LEU A 262 -21.44 14.14 -14.92
CA LEU A 262 -22.58 14.79 -14.26
C LEU A 262 -23.81 14.85 -15.19
N GLU A 263 -23.64 15.19 -16.47
CA GLU A 263 -24.70 15.13 -17.48
C GLU A 263 -25.31 13.73 -17.60
N LYS A 264 -24.45 12.67 -17.54
CA LYS A 264 -24.93 11.29 -17.58
C LYS A 264 -25.67 10.90 -16.32
N GLN A 265 -25.30 11.41 -15.15
CA GLN A 265 -25.99 11.15 -13.88
C GLN A 265 -27.36 11.84 -13.86
N ASN A 266 -27.42 13.12 -14.25
CA ASN A 266 -28.67 13.89 -14.29
C ASN A 266 -29.70 13.35 -15.29
N ASN A 267 -29.28 12.69 -16.37
CA ASN A 267 -30.18 12.07 -17.34
C ASN A 267 -30.75 10.71 -16.89
N LEU A 268 -30.44 10.27 -15.69
CA LEU A 268 -30.93 9.00 -15.11
C LEU A 268 -31.92 9.23 -13.94
N GLU A 269 -31.99 10.47 -13.45
CA GLU A 269 -33.04 10.94 -12.54
C GLU A 269 -34.28 11.44 -13.33
#